data_aeb2cef77ed93bb6ea8ebfe2ad84f2b3
#
_entry.id   aeb2cef77ed93bb6ea8ebfe2ad84f2b3
#
_cell.length_a   1.000
_cell.length_b   1.000
_cell.length_c   1.000
_cell.angle_alpha   90.00
_cell.angle_beta   90.00
_cell.angle_gamma   90.00
#
_symmetry.space_group_name_H-M   'P 1'
#
loop_
_entity.id
_entity.type
_entity.pdbx_description
1 polymer ?
#
loop_
_entity_poly.entity_id
_entity_poly.type
_entity_poly.pdbx_seq_one_letter_code
_entity_poly.pdbx_strand_id
1 'polypeptide(L)'
;MTTEILKSVEPTLYEEDYYLWVETTLKQLENKDIENIDWQHLSEEIEALGNEQRRKVESYLKQLLIHLLLYRYWETEKENCQRGWQIEITNFRDELEFSFRSKTLYNYSLNCLGAVYIKARRQAIQKTGLTPEIFPEQCPFTPEDIFNSEYFPE
;
A
#
# COMPACT_ATOMS: atom_id res chain seq x y z
N MET A 1 -22.59 39.95 -26.73
CA MET A 1 -21.35 39.25 -26.46
C MET A 1 -21.02 39.43 -24.98
N THR A 2 -21.32 38.43 -24.20
CA THR A 2 -20.96 38.38 -22.79
C THR A 2 -19.53 37.80 -22.70
N THR A 3 -18.58 38.68 -22.48
CA THR A 3 -17.22 38.29 -22.13
C THR A 3 -17.27 37.74 -20.71
N GLU A 4 -17.29 36.44 -20.55
CA GLU A 4 -17.00 35.82 -19.25
C GLU A 4 -15.56 36.20 -18.89
N ILE A 5 -15.44 37.13 -17.96
CA ILE A 5 -14.19 37.41 -17.29
C ILE A 5 -13.92 36.14 -16.46
N LEU A 6 -13.03 35.29 -16.96
CA LEU A 6 -12.39 34.26 -16.14
C LEU A 6 -11.74 35.01 -14.97
N LYS A 7 -12.43 35.05 -13.82
CA LYS A 7 -11.81 35.44 -12.58
C LYS A 7 -10.67 34.46 -12.37
N SER A 8 -9.44 34.94 -12.53
CA SER A 8 -8.27 34.21 -12.09
C SER A 8 -8.44 33.99 -10.58
N VAL A 9 -8.72 32.74 -10.21
CA VAL A 9 -8.79 32.34 -8.78
C VAL A 9 -7.36 32.49 -8.26
N GLU A 10 -7.16 33.39 -7.29
CA GLU A 10 -5.87 33.51 -6.63
C GLU A 10 -5.52 32.19 -5.95
N PRO A 11 -4.23 31.74 -6.06
CA PRO A 11 -3.81 30.50 -5.42
C PRO A 11 -3.97 30.62 -3.89
N THR A 12 -4.38 29.51 -3.27
CA THR A 12 -4.51 29.42 -1.81
C THR A 12 -3.14 29.25 -1.16
N LEU A 13 -3.04 29.46 0.14
CA LEU A 13 -1.81 29.20 0.89
C LEU A 13 -1.35 27.74 0.71
N TYR A 14 -2.30 26.80 0.67
CA TYR A 14 -2.03 25.38 0.42
C TYR A 14 -1.29 25.14 -0.91
N GLU A 15 -1.67 25.86 -1.95
CA GLU A 15 -1.05 25.75 -3.28
C GLU A 15 0.27 26.53 -3.39
N GLU A 16 0.39 27.65 -2.71
CA GLU A 16 1.60 28.51 -2.77
C GLU A 16 2.73 28.00 -1.87
N ASP A 17 2.41 27.61 -0.64
CA ASP A 17 3.37 27.16 0.37
C ASP A 17 2.74 26.10 1.28
N TYR A 18 2.80 24.88 0.84
CA TYR A 18 2.22 23.74 1.54
C TYR A 18 2.72 23.59 2.98
N TYR A 19 4.04 23.76 3.20
CA TYR A 19 4.60 23.60 4.54
C TYR A 19 4.09 24.70 5.50
N LEU A 20 4.04 25.94 5.04
CA LEU A 20 3.48 27.04 5.82
C LEU A 20 1.99 26.83 6.10
N TRP A 21 1.25 26.27 5.14
CA TRP A 21 -0.14 25.89 5.34
C TRP A 21 -0.29 24.85 6.45
N VAL A 22 0.58 23.82 6.50
CA VAL A 22 0.59 22.81 7.56
C VAL A 22 0.83 23.44 8.91
N GLU A 23 1.85 24.31 9.05
CA GLU A 23 2.17 25.00 10.31
C GLU A 23 1.02 25.91 10.76
N THR A 24 0.43 26.65 9.82
CA THR A 24 -0.70 27.54 10.08
C THR A 24 -1.91 26.78 10.55
N THR A 25 -2.25 25.69 9.87
CA THR A 25 -3.39 24.82 10.21
C THR A 25 -3.20 24.18 11.58
N LEU A 26 -1.99 23.69 11.89
CA LEU A 26 -1.68 23.15 13.21
C LEU A 26 -1.92 24.19 14.32
N LYS A 27 -1.44 25.41 14.16
CA LYS A 27 -1.66 26.49 15.14
C LYS A 27 -3.14 26.84 15.30
N GLN A 28 -3.90 26.85 14.20
CA GLN A 28 -5.34 27.07 14.23
C GLN A 28 -6.06 25.96 15.02
N LEU A 29 -5.67 24.71 14.82
CA LEU A 29 -6.22 23.56 15.56
C LEU A 29 -5.87 23.65 17.06
N GLU A 30 -4.61 23.93 17.39
CA GLU A 30 -4.15 24.05 18.79
C GLU A 30 -4.87 25.18 19.53
N ASN A 31 -5.10 26.31 18.86
CA ASN A 31 -5.79 27.47 19.40
C ASN A 31 -7.33 27.37 19.31
N LYS A 32 -7.84 26.28 18.75
CA LYS A 32 -9.29 26.08 18.50
C LYS A 32 -9.91 27.20 17.66
N ASP A 33 -9.14 27.76 16.75
CA ASP A 33 -9.56 28.78 15.79
C ASP A 33 -10.27 28.11 14.61
N ILE A 34 -11.48 27.60 14.87
CA ILE A 34 -12.25 26.76 13.96
C ILE A 34 -12.70 27.53 12.70
N GLU A 35 -12.97 28.83 12.85
CA GLU A 35 -13.57 29.65 11.79
C GLU A 35 -12.58 29.92 10.64
N ASN A 36 -11.29 29.94 10.92
CA ASN A 36 -10.24 30.26 9.95
C ASN A 36 -9.57 29.03 9.31
N ILE A 37 -9.97 27.83 9.70
CA ILE A 37 -9.41 26.60 9.14
C ILE A 37 -9.88 26.43 7.68
N ASP A 38 -8.92 26.09 6.81
CA ASP A 38 -9.18 25.62 5.46
C ASP A 38 -9.65 24.15 5.51
N TRP A 39 -10.93 23.96 5.75
CA TRP A 39 -11.53 22.64 5.96
C TRP A 39 -11.46 21.75 4.73
N GLN A 40 -11.53 22.33 3.53
CA GLN A 40 -11.47 21.56 2.30
C GLN A 40 -10.11 20.86 2.17
N HIS A 41 -9.02 21.61 2.21
CA HIS A 41 -7.69 21.01 2.09
C HIS A 41 -7.32 20.15 3.30
N LEU A 42 -7.78 20.50 4.50
CA LEU A 42 -7.57 19.65 5.67
C LEU A 42 -8.24 18.29 5.49
N SER A 43 -9.46 18.26 4.98
CA SER A 43 -10.18 17.01 4.71
C SER A 43 -9.47 16.18 3.64
N GLU A 44 -9.00 16.81 2.58
CA GLU A 44 -8.22 16.15 1.51
C GLU A 44 -6.94 15.53 2.05
N GLU A 45 -6.21 16.24 2.93
CA GLU A 45 -4.99 15.72 3.54
C GLU A 45 -5.24 14.54 4.48
N ILE A 46 -6.31 14.59 5.28
CA ILE A 46 -6.68 13.45 6.15
C ILE A 46 -7.08 12.23 5.30
N GLU A 47 -7.82 12.42 4.22
CA GLU A 47 -8.15 11.35 3.29
C GLU A 47 -6.88 10.76 2.63
N ALA A 48 -5.95 11.62 2.21
CA ALA A 48 -4.69 11.20 1.62
C ALA A 48 -3.85 10.36 2.60
N LEU A 49 -3.80 10.72 3.89
CA LEU A 49 -3.13 9.93 4.93
C LEU A 49 -3.73 8.53 5.05
N GLY A 50 -5.05 8.42 5.05
CA GLY A 50 -5.74 7.13 5.09
C GLY A 50 -5.46 6.27 3.86
N ASN A 51 -5.50 6.87 2.68
CA ASN A 51 -5.20 6.20 1.42
C ASN A 51 -3.75 5.73 1.33
N GLU A 52 -2.81 6.51 1.85
CA GLU A 52 -1.40 6.12 1.93
C GLU A 52 -1.21 4.85 2.77
N GLN A 53 -1.88 4.75 3.92
CA GLN A 53 -1.84 3.56 4.77
C GLN A 53 -2.37 2.32 4.05
N ARG A 54 -3.47 2.45 3.30
CA ARG A 54 -4.03 1.35 2.50
C ARG A 54 -3.09 0.93 1.39
N ARG A 55 -2.53 1.87 0.65
CA ARG A 55 -1.57 1.59 -0.44
C ARG A 55 -0.33 0.87 0.08
N LYS A 56 0.14 1.26 1.26
CA LYS A 56 1.27 0.61 1.92
C LYS A 56 0.98 -0.86 2.22
N VAL A 57 -0.19 -1.16 2.79
CA VAL A 57 -0.63 -2.54 3.03
C VAL A 57 -0.72 -3.33 1.73
N GLU A 58 -1.38 -2.79 0.70
CA GLU A 58 -1.50 -3.47 -0.60
C GLU A 58 -0.13 -3.75 -1.24
N SER A 59 0.77 -2.78 -1.18
CA SER A 59 2.10 -2.89 -1.77
C SER A 59 2.93 -3.99 -1.09
N TYR A 60 2.99 -4.00 0.23
CA TYR A 60 3.73 -5.03 0.97
C TYR A 60 3.08 -6.41 0.84
N LEU A 61 1.76 -6.48 0.86
CA LEU A 61 1.05 -7.73 0.64
C LEU A 61 1.33 -8.30 -0.75
N LYS A 62 1.31 -7.45 -1.77
CA LYS A 62 1.67 -7.86 -3.14
C LYS A 62 3.09 -8.39 -3.22
N GLN A 63 4.06 -7.69 -2.67
CA GLN A 63 5.46 -8.12 -2.67
C GLN A 63 5.64 -9.43 -1.90
N LEU A 64 4.98 -9.57 -0.76
CA LEU A 64 5.00 -10.81 0.02
C LEU A 64 4.46 -11.98 -0.80
N LEU A 65 3.32 -11.81 -1.45
CA LEU A 65 2.73 -12.86 -2.29
C LEU A 65 3.60 -13.21 -3.50
N ILE A 66 4.21 -12.23 -4.16
CA ILE A 66 5.16 -12.48 -5.23
C ILE A 66 6.29 -13.39 -4.73
N HIS A 67 6.91 -13.04 -3.61
CA HIS A 67 8.05 -13.80 -3.09
C HIS A 67 7.67 -15.19 -2.58
N LEU A 68 6.47 -15.35 -2.02
CA LEU A 68 5.94 -16.68 -1.67
C LEU A 68 5.72 -17.55 -2.93
N LEU A 69 5.23 -16.95 -4.01
CA LEU A 69 5.07 -17.64 -5.30
C LEU A 69 6.42 -18.03 -5.91
N LEU A 70 7.40 -17.13 -5.89
CA LEU A 70 8.75 -17.41 -6.36
C LEU A 70 9.37 -18.56 -5.55
N TYR A 71 9.26 -18.49 -4.25
CA TYR A 71 9.81 -19.48 -3.32
C TYR A 71 9.26 -20.89 -3.59
N ARG A 72 7.98 -20.98 -3.86
CA ARG A 72 7.32 -22.29 -4.08
C ARG A 72 7.48 -22.81 -5.50
N TYR A 73 7.40 -21.96 -6.51
CA TYR A 73 7.22 -22.40 -7.89
C TYR A 73 8.41 -22.17 -8.81
N TRP A 74 9.36 -21.30 -8.44
CA TRP A 74 10.56 -21.05 -9.24
C TRP A 74 11.72 -21.96 -8.81
N GLU A 75 11.56 -23.25 -9.01
CA GLU A 75 12.49 -24.25 -8.51
C GLU A 75 13.90 -24.14 -9.10
N THR A 76 14.02 -23.75 -10.37
CA THR A 76 15.32 -23.62 -11.06
C THR A 76 16.22 -22.55 -10.45
N GLU A 77 15.65 -21.53 -9.84
CA GLU A 77 16.38 -20.44 -9.20
C GLU A 77 16.44 -20.58 -7.67
N LYS A 78 15.71 -21.54 -7.10
CA LYS A 78 15.58 -21.68 -5.65
C LYS A 78 16.91 -21.84 -4.94
N GLU A 79 17.79 -22.69 -5.48
CA GLU A 79 19.10 -22.93 -4.88
C GLU A 79 19.94 -21.65 -4.77
N ASN A 80 19.89 -20.78 -5.78
CA ASN A 80 20.65 -19.54 -5.82
C ASN A 80 19.99 -18.39 -5.05
N CYS A 81 18.66 -18.33 -5.01
CA CYS A 81 17.88 -17.17 -4.58
C CYS A 81 17.11 -17.38 -3.28
N GLN A 82 16.99 -18.60 -2.78
CA GLN A 82 16.16 -18.95 -1.65
C GLN A 82 16.41 -18.06 -0.42
N ARG A 83 17.68 -17.84 -0.09
CA ARG A 83 18.04 -17.02 1.08
C ARG A 83 17.59 -15.58 0.92
N GLY A 84 17.76 -15.00 -0.27
CA GLY A 84 17.29 -13.65 -0.58
C GLY A 84 15.78 -13.55 -0.49
N TRP A 85 15.05 -14.51 -1.01
CA TRP A 85 13.59 -14.53 -0.91
C TRP A 85 13.09 -14.68 0.53
N GLN A 86 13.76 -15.47 1.35
CA GLN A 86 13.43 -15.57 2.78
C GLN A 86 13.60 -14.25 3.50
N ILE A 87 14.67 -13.52 3.22
CA ILE A 87 14.92 -12.19 3.78
C ILE A 87 13.81 -11.22 3.37
N GLU A 88 13.46 -11.18 2.09
CA GLU A 88 12.40 -10.31 1.58
C GLU A 88 11.04 -10.66 2.19
N ILE A 89 10.69 -11.94 2.26
CA ILE A 89 9.45 -12.42 2.89
C ILE A 89 9.38 -11.96 4.35
N THR A 90 10.47 -12.12 5.09
CA THR A 90 10.55 -11.66 6.48
C THR A 90 10.35 -10.16 6.59
N ASN A 91 11.04 -9.37 5.76
CA ASN A 91 10.93 -7.92 5.77
C ASN A 91 9.50 -7.44 5.48
N PHE A 92 8.84 -8.03 4.48
CA PHE A 92 7.45 -7.65 4.16
C PHE A 92 6.47 -8.04 5.25
N ARG A 93 6.69 -9.19 5.92
CA ARG A 93 5.89 -9.59 7.08
C ARG A 93 6.07 -8.62 8.25
N ASP A 94 7.28 -8.18 8.54
CA ASP A 94 7.57 -7.22 9.60
C ASP A 94 6.87 -5.88 9.33
N GLU A 95 6.91 -5.39 8.10
CA GLU A 95 6.21 -4.16 7.71
C GLU A 95 4.68 -4.29 7.84
N LEU A 96 4.12 -5.42 7.44
CA LEU A 96 2.69 -5.68 7.58
C LEU A 96 2.29 -5.85 9.05
N GLU A 97 3.09 -6.50 9.87
CA GLU A 97 2.86 -6.63 11.31
C GLU A 97 2.74 -5.26 11.96
N PHE A 98 3.61 -4.32 11.60
CA PHE A 98 3.52 -2.94 12.06
C PHE A 98 2.19 -2.29 11.68
N SER A 99 1.78 -2.41 10.42
CA SER A 99 0.49 -1.90 9.92
C SER A 99 -0.70 -2.56 10.62
N PHE A 100 -0.60 -3.84 10.94
CA PHE A 100 -1.68 -4.65 11.54
C PHE A 100 -1.89 -4.41 13.04
N ARG A 101 -1.13 -3.52 13.65
CA ARG A 101 -1.51 -2.92 14.94
C ARG A 101 -2.89 -2.22 14.83
N SER A 102 -3.23 -1.76 13.62
CA SER A 102 -4.58 -1.36 13.26
C SER A 102 -5.39 -2.58 12.80
N LYS A 103 -6.38 -2.99 13.58
CA LYS A 103 -7.31 -4.07 13.21
C LYS A 103 -8.07 -3.73 11.91
N THR A 104 -8.36 -2.45 11.68
CA THR A 104 -9.02 -1.98 10.46
C THR A 104 -8.14 -2.27 9.23
N LEU A 105 -6.84 -2.00 9.30
CA LEU A 105 -5.91 -2.31 8.22
C LEU A 105 -5.71 -3.81 8.04
N TYR A 106 -5.68 -4.58 9.11
CA TYR A 106 -5.67 -6.04 9.02
C TYR A 106 -6.88 -6.57 8.27
N ASN A 107 -8.09 -6.15 8.66
CA ASN A 107 -9.31 -6.53 7.98
C ASN A 107 -9.33 -6.08 6.52
N TYR A 108 -8.80 -4.89 6.24
CA TYR A 108 -8.61 -4.40 4.88
C TYR A 108 -7.72 -5.34 4.05
N SER A 109 -6.63 -5.83 4.61
CA SER A 109 -5.74 -6.78 3.92
C SER A 109 -6.45 -8.07 3.53
N LEU A 110 -7.31 -8.58 4.41
CA LEU A 110 -8.10 -9.78 4.12
C LEU A 110 -9.10 -9.53 2.99
N ASN A 111 -9.75 -8.37 2.98
CA ASN A 111 -10.73 -8.02 1.97
C ASN A 111 -10.11 -7.78 0.58
N CYS A 112 -8.88 -7.26 0.52
CA CYS A 112 -8.21 -7.00 -0.76
C CYS A 112 -7.29 -8.14 -1.22
N LEU A 113 -7.15 -9.20 -0.45
CA LEU A 113 -6.21 -10.31 -0.72
C LEU A 113 -6.40 -10.90 -2.12
N GLY A 114 -7.63 -11.18 -2.52
CA GLY A 114 -7.91 -11.75 -3.84
C GLY A 114 -7.48 -10.84 -4.99
N ALA A 115 -7.79 -9.56 -4.90
CA ALA A 115 -7.41 -8.58 -5.92
C ALA A 115 -5.89 -8.37 -5.97
N VAL A 116 -5.24 -8.33 -4.81
CA VAL A 116 -3.78 -8.21 -4.72
C VAL A 116 -3.08 -9.45 -5.26
N TYR A 117 -3.61 -10.63 -4.98
CA TYR A 117 -3.07 -11.88 -5.52
C TYR A 117 -3.07 -11.92 -7.04
N ILE A 118 -4.12 -11.45 -7.70
CA ILE A 118 -4.18 -11.38 -9.16
C ILE A 118 -3.00 -10.57 -9.72
N LYS A 119 -2.70 -9.44 -9.10
CA LYS A 119 -1.56 -8.59 -9.48
C LYS A 119 -0.22 -9.27 -9.19
N ALA A 120 -0.10 -9.92 -8.03
CA ALA A 120 1.10 -10.64 -7.62
C ALA A 120 1.40 -11.81 -8.56
N ARG A 121 0.38 -12.60 -8.89
CA ARG A 121 0.50 -13.71 -9.84
C ARG A 121 1.01 -13.23 -11.21
N ARG A 122 0.41 -12.17 -11.74
CA ARG A 122 0.85 -11.59 -13.02
C ARG A 122 2.31 -11.17 -12.99
N GLN A 123 2.76 -10.53 -11.92
CA GLN A 123 4.16 -10.13 -11.78
C GLN A 123 5.10 -11.32 -11.60
N ALA A 124 4.69 -12.36 -10.88
CA ALA A 124 5.47 -13.60 -10.76
C ALA A 124 5.66 -14.29 -12.11
N ILE A 125 4.60 -14.34 -12.93
CA ILE A 125 4.68 -14.88 -14.29
C ILE A 125 5.67 -14.07 -15.13
N GLN A 126 5.56 -12.75 -15.11
CA GLN A 126 6.46 -11.87 -15.85
C GLN A 126 7.92 -12.00 -15.40
N LYS A 127 8.14 -12.10 -14.10
CA LYS A 127 9.50 -12.17 -13.52
C LYS A 127 10.19 -13.49 -13.83
N THR A 128 9.45 -14.60 -13.77
CA THR A 128 10.00 -15.94 -13.96
C THR A 128 10.08 -16.37 -15.42
N GLY A 129 9.22 -15.83 -16.27
CA GLY A 129 9.06 -16.31 -17.64
C GLY A 129 8.44 -17.72 -17.75
N LEU A 130 7.98 -18.28 -16.62
CA LEU A 130 7.35 -19.59 -16.60
C LEU A 130 5.93 -19.51 -17.20
N THR A 131 5.39 -20.67 -17.60
CA THR A 131 4.04 -20.73 -18.13
C THR A 131 3.02 -20.37 -17.04
N PRO A 132 1.96 -19.61 -17.39
CA PRO A 132 0.97 -19.15 -16.40
C PRO A 132 0.32 -20.29 -15.59
N GLU A 133 0.20 -21.46 -16.16
CA GLU A 133 -0.40 -22.64 -15.52
C GLU A 133 0.36 -23.16 -14.29
N ILE A 134 1.64 -22.81 -14.16
CA ILE A 134 2.45 -23.16 -12.98
C ILE A 134 1.95 -22.46 -11.74
N PHE A 135 1.44 -21.23 -11.90
CA PHE A 135 0.92 -20.43 -10.79
C PHE A 135 -0.60 -20.59 -10.68
N PRO A 136 -1.12 -21.04 -9.53
CA PRO A 136 -2.56 -21.20 -9.35
C PRO A 136 -3.32 -19.91 -9.65
N GLU A 137 -4.51 -20.02 -10.26
CA GLU A 137 -5.37 -18.87 -10.51
C GLU A 137 -5.90 -18.23 -9.23
N GLN A 138 -6.14 -19.05 -8.21
CA GLN A 138 -6.52 -18.61 -6.87
C GLN A 138 -5.33 -18.70 -5.92
N CYS A 139 -5.29 -17.83 -4.92
CA CYS A 139 -4.20 -17.81 -3.94
C CYS A 139 -4.04 -19.17 -3.26
N PRO A 140 -2.89 -19.83 -3.38
CA PRO A 140 -2.66 -21.15 -2.78
C PRO A 140 -2.32 -21.07 -1.30
N PHE A 141 -2.18 -19.87 -0.74
CA PHE A 141 -1.80 -19.64 0.64
C PHE A 141 -3.00 -19.14 1.44
N THR A 142 -3.17 -19.67 2.65
CA THR A 142 -4.16 -19.14 3.59
C THR A 142 -3.66 -17.83 4.22
N PRO A 143 -4.54 -16.94 4.71
CA PRO A 143 -4.10 -15.76 5.44
C PRO A 143 -3.17 -16.08 6.62
N GLU A 144 -3.44 -17.16 7.34
CA GLU A 144 -2.60 -17.64 8.44
C GLU A 144 -1.18 -17.93 7.97
N ASP A 145 -1.03 -18.62 6.86
CA ASP A 145 0.27 -18.95 6.27
C ASP A 145 1.00 -17.72 5.75
N ILE A 146 0.28 -16.83 5.09
CA ILE A 146 0.86 -15.59 4.53
C ILE A 146 1.52 -14.77 5.63
N PHE A 147 0.85 -14.60 6.76
CA PHE A 147 1.30 -13.73 7.86
C PHE A 147 2.10 -14.46 8.95
N ASN A 148 2.24 -15.77 8.86
CA ASN A 148 3.03 -16.55 9.81
C ASN A 148 4.53 -16.41 9.53
N SER A 149 5.27 -15.83 10.47
CA SER A 149 6.71 -15.59 10.34
C SER A 149 7.54 -16.89 10.17
N GLU A 150 7.03 -18.01 10.61
CA GLU A 150 7.70 -19.31 10.51
C GLU A 150 7.37 -20.08 9.23
N TYR A 151 6.37 -19.62 8.48
CA TYR A 151 5.92 -20.34 7.29
C TYR A 151 6.72 -19.95 6.04
N PHE A 152 7.31 -20.96 5.40
CA PHE A 152 7.85 -20.89 4.05
C PHE A 152 7.28 -22.05 3.24
N PRO A 153 6.71 -21.80 2.06
CA PRO A 153 6.09 -22.87 1.27
C PRO A 153 7.15 -23.84 0.72
N GLU A 154 6.86 -25.14 0.80
CA GLU A 154 7.70 -26.20 0.22
C GLU A 154 7.43 -26.40 -1.26
#